data_c920efc3d13ade497e926bf895b29380
#
_entry.id   c920efc3d13ade497e926bf895b29380
#
_cell.length_a   1.000
_cell.length_b   1.000
_cell.length_c   1.000
_cell.angle_alpha   90.00
_cell.angle_beta   90.00
_cell.angle_gamma   90.00
#
_symmetry.space_group_name_H-M   'P 1'
#
loop_
_entity.id
_entity.type
_entity.pdbx_description
1 polymer ?
#
loop_
_entity_poly.entity_id
_entity_poly.type
_entity_poly.pdbx_seq_one_letter_code
_entity_poly.pdbx_strand_id
1 'polypeptide(L)'
;MVIAANPASAAQLVVKTDMEMGCFAELNGPITKGDAQAVKEAIDAYREVNALMEPAIEDPMFASKEDRLCLDSPGGSLTEGIALARVLTKNRIGAAVARGKSCLSACAVAFMGGRAFISEKISSKPDRILHPMANLGFHSPSLGIDAGRYDEQAVSKAYRIALQSVGVLLEHAPEIDYPISLVTTMLATPPDEMFLLTTIGQAARWRVTVAPIVEQSELTDETLKRLCFYAESGDLDYLVDGRQRRLSYTTVEITEGSKATLDANGNVLFGWDTLKGKVNTGFGDTWRAACNLFYYPILKPNTSRNYPSGMVTIGGVQTLVWPYHFLPHDMLISSVSYQR
;
A
#
# COMPACT_ATOMS: atom_id res chain seq x y z
N MET A 1 29.21 -1.53 34.11
CA MET A 1 28.14 -0.51 33.97
C MET A 1 26.99 -1.17 33.28
N VAL A 2 26.02 -1.67 34.02
CA VAL A 2 24.84 -2.38 33.48
C VAL A 2 23.90 -1.30 33.00
N ILE A 3 23.73 -1.17 31.68
CA ILE A 3 22.68 -0.36 31.09
C ILE A 3 21.37 -1.17 31.27
N ALA A 4 20.59 -0.80 32.26
CA ALA A 4 19.23 -1.31 32.41
C ALA A 4 18.46 -0.91 31.12
N ALA A 5 18.08 -1.90 30.31
CA ALA A 5 17.12 -1.68 29.25
C ALA A 5 15.82 -1.20 29.91
N ASN A 6 15.45 0.04 29.64
CA ASN A 6 14.13 0.53 30.00
C ASN A 6 13.08 -0.43 29.36
N PRO A 7 12.05 -0.85 30.12
CA PRO A 7 10.96 -1.58 29.50
C PRO A 7 10.41 -0.70 28.37
N ALA A 8 10.37 -1.27 27.15
CA ALA A 8 9.84 -0.58 25.99
C ALA A 8 8.43 -0.08 26.35
N SER A 9 8.26 1.22 26.37
CA SER A 9 6.93 1.82 26.57
C SER A 9 6.02 1.33 25.46
N ALA A 10 4.77 0.96 25.79
CA ALA A 10 3.76 0.60 24.81
C ALA A 10 3.64 1.67 23.71
N ALA A 11 3.13 1.29 22.53
CA ALA A 11 2.91 2.25 21.47
C ALA A 11 2.03 3.43 21.95
N GLN A 12 2.39 4.62 21.51
CA GLN A 12 1.64 5.84 21.80
C GLN A 12 0.82 6.21 20.57
N LEU A 13 -0.49 6.32 20.77
CA LEU A 13 -1.39 6.85 19.75
C LEU A 13 -1.55 8.35 19.98
N VAL A 14 -1.07 9.13 19.02
CA VAL A 14 -1.14 10.58 19.06
C VAL A 14 -2.08 11.08 17.95
N VAL A 15 -3.15 11.77 18.35
CA VAL A 15 -4.01 12.45 17.37
C VAL A 15 -3.23 13.63 16.81
N LYS A 16 -2.79 13.50 15.58
CA LYS A 16 -1.95 14.48 14.88
C LYS A 16 -2.26 14.41 13.40
N THR A 17 -2.71 15.51 12.84
CA THR A 17 -2.92 15.61 11.40
C THR A 17 -1.57 15.71 10.68
N ASP A 18 -1.28 14.75 9.83
CA ASP A 18 -0.20 14.82 8.87
C ASP A 18 -0.79 15.08 7.48
N MET A 19 -0.65 16.30 7.00
CA MET A 19 -1.24 16.73 5.72
C MET A 19 -0.52 16.13 4.51
N GLU A 20 0.76 15.75 4.64
CA GLU A 20 1.53 15.13 3.55
C GLU A 20 1.07 13.70 3.29
N MET A 21 0.78 12.97 4.37
CA MET A 21 0.39 11.56 4.28
C MET A 21 -1.13 11.34 4.44
N GLY A 22 -1.90 12.39 4.75
CA GLY A 22 -3.34 12.30 4.98
C GLY A 22 -3.70 11.55 6.27
N CYS A 23 -2.87 11.63 7.30
CA CYS A 23 -3.12 10.92 8.54
C CYS A 23 -3.89 11.77 9.56
N PHE A 24 -4.87 11.16 10.22
CA PHE A 24 -5.58 11.76 11.35
C PHE A 24 -4.92 11.48 12.70
N ALA A 25 -4.10 10.43 12.77
CA ALA A 25 -3.37 10.03 13.96
C ALA A 25 -2.07 9.29 13.59
N GLU A 26 -1.13 9.22 14.54
CA GLU A 26 0.13 8.47 14.44
C GLU A 26 0.21 7.47 15.59
N LEU A 27 0.52 6.20 15.27
CA LEU A 27 0.87 5.16 16.23
C LEU A 27 2.39 5.02 16.25
N ASN A 28 3.01 5.36 17.38
CA ASN A 28 4.46 5.40 17.54
C ASN A 28 4.93 4.48 18.68
N GLY A 29 5.94 3.66 18.42
CA GLY A 29 6.54 2.75 19.38
C GLY A 29 6.17 1.29 19.20
N PRO A 30 6.62 0.39 20.12
CA PRO A 30 6.40 -1.05 20.00
C PRO A 30 4.93 -1.42 20.08
N ILE A 31 4.46 -2.24 19.15
CA ILE A 31 3.09 -2.75 19.11
C ILE A 31 2.87 -3.75 20.26
N THR A 32 1.91 -3.46 21.10
CA THR A 32 1.58 -4.24 22.28
C THR A 32 0.07 -4.50 22.36
N LYS A 33 -0.31 -5.46 23.19
CA LYS A 33 -1.72 -5.81 23.41
C LYS A 33 -2.54 -4.58 23.83
N GLY A 34 -3.62 -4.32 23.11
CA GLY A 34 -4.55 -3.23 23.34
C GLY A 34 -4.45 -2.09 22.32
N ASP A 35 -3.37 -2.03 21.51
CA ASP A 35 -3.20 -0.96 20.53
C ASP A 35 -4.28 -1.00 19.43
N ALA A 36 -4.73 -2.19 19.03
CA ALA A 36 -5.83 -2.33 18.07
C ALA A 36 -7.14 -1.74 18.59
N GLN A 37 -7.43 -1.93 19.88
CA GLN A 37 -8.60 -1.35 20.51
C GLN A 37 -8.48 0.17 20.64
N ALA A 38 -7.31 0.68 21.04
CA ALA A 38 -7.06 2.11 21.13
C ALA A 38 -7.19 2.81 19.76
N VAL A 39 -6.66 2.19 18.70
CA VAL A 39 -6.82 2.70 17.33
C VAL A 39 -8.30 2.70 16.92
N LYS A 40 -9.04 1.63 17.24
CA LYS A 40 -10.48 1.60 16.93
C LYS A 40 -11.25 2.73 17.61
N GLU A 41 -10.98 2.97 18.88
CA GLU A 41 -11.61 4.06 19.64
C GLU A 41 -11.26 5.44 19.05
N ALA A 42 -10.01 5.63 18.63
CA ALA A 42 -9.60 6.87 17.96
C ALA A 42 -10.28 7.06 16.58
N ILE A 43 -10.50 5.99 15.83
CA ILE A 43 -11.26 6.03 14.57
C ILE A 43 -12.70 6.44 14.82
N ASP A 44 -13.34 5.85 15.83
CA ASP A 44 -14.73 6.14 16.17
C ASP A 44 -14.87 7.62 16.59
N ALA A 45 -13.98 8.11 17.47
CA ALA A 45 -13.96 9.51 17.90
C ALA A 45 -13.69 10.49 16.74
N TYR A 46 -12.75 10.15 15.87
CA TYR A 46 -12.44 10.94 14.67
C TYR A 46 -13.66 11.08 13.74
N ARG A 47 -14.39 9.98 13.53
CA ARG A 47 -15.59 9.97 12.69
C ARG A 47 -16.74 10.76 13.30
N GLU A 48 -16.92 10.67 14.60
CA GLU A 48 -17.94 11.45 15.33
C GLU A 48 -17.70 12.96 15.15
N VAL A 49 -16.47 13.41 15.33
CA VAL A 49 -16.11 14.83 15.14
C VAL A 49 -16.30 15.26 13.67
N ASN A 50 -15.88 14.45 12.71
CA ASN A 50 -16.02 14.80 11.30
C ASN A 50 -17.48 14.79 10.82
N ALA A 51 -18.31 13.89 11.32
CA ALA A 51 -19.74 13.89 11.00
C ALA A 51 -20.45 15.19 11.42
N LEU A 52 -19.92 15.88 12.43
CA LEU A 52 -20.44 17.18 12.88
C LEU A 52 -19.94 18.36 12.05
N MET A 53 -18.86 18.18 11.29
CA MET A 53 -18.18 19.28 10.57
C MET A 53 -18.52 19.37 9.07
N GLU A 54 -19.18 18.38 8.50
CA GLU A 54 -19.39 18.35 7.04
C GLU A 54 -20.82 18.55 6.59
N PRO A 55 -21.04 19.52 5.67
CA PRO A 55 -22.04 19.35 4.61
C PRO A 55 -21.42 18.47 3.52
N ALA A 56 -22.07 17.37 3.20
CA ALA A 56 -21.64 16.43 2.18
C ALA A 56 -21.56 17.13 0.81
N ILE A 57 -20.35 17.41 0.34
CA ILE A 57 -20.05 17.55 -1.08
C ILE A 57 -19.25 16.32 -1.45
N GLU A 58 -19.97 15.25 -1.73
CA GLU A 58 -19.39 14.06 -2.28
C GLU A 58 -19.29 14.24 -3.81
N ASP A 59 -18.08 14.40 -4.32
CA ASP A 59 -17.79 13.95 -5.68
C ASP A 59 -17.63 12.42 -5.62
N PRO A 60 -18.62 11.65 -6.09
CA PRO A 60 -18.61 10.20 -5.91
C PRO A 60 -17.46 9.51 -6.63
N MET A 61 -16.73 10.19 -7.49
CA MET A 61 -15.61 9.64 -8.24
C MET A 61 -14.26 9.83 -7.52
N PHE A 62 -14.18 10.79 -6.58
CA PHE A 62 -12.94 11.16 -5.90
C PHE A 62 -13.09 11.37 -4.39
N ALA A 63 -14.22 11.01 -3.82
CA ALA A 63 -14.50 11.13 -2.40
C ALA A 63 -13.81 10.03 -1.56
N SER A 64 -12.53 9.83 -1.77
CA SER A 64 -11.72 9.20 -0.74
C SER A 64 -11.34 10.28 0.25
N LYS A 65 -12.10 10.43 1.34
CA LYS A 65 -11.50 11.01 2.53
C LYS A 65 -10.25 10.20 2.81
N GLU A 66 -9.13 10.86 2.76
CA GLU A 66 -7.83 10.25 3.07
C GLU A 66 -7.71 10.12 4.58
N ASP A 67 -8.48 9.18 5.12
CA ASP A 67 -8.44 8.84 6.53
C ASP A 67 -7.38 7.77 6.72
N ARG A 68 -6.15 8.15 7.09
CA ARG A 68 -5.05 7.22 7.30
C ARG A 68 -4.55 7.26 8.74
N LEU A 69 -4.05 6.12 9.18
CA LEU A 69 -3.21 6.02 10.37
C LEU A 69 -1.75 6.04 9.94
N CYS A 70 -0.98 7.01 10.42
CA CYS A 70 0.47 7.01 10.28
C CYS A 70 1.09 6.02 11.27
N LEU A 71 2.10 5.28 10.81
CA LEU A 71 2.78 4.24 11.57
C LEU A 71 4.28 4.53 11.68
N ASP A 72 4.82 4.48 12.90
CA ASP A 72 6.25 4.60 13.20
C ASP A 72 6.62 3.62 14.32
N SER A 73 6.94 2.38 13.97
CA SER A 73 7.09 1.32 14.95
C SER A 73 8.15 0.29 14.55
N PRO A 74 8.97 -0.18 15.50
CA PRO A 74 9.88 -1.29 15.27
C PRO A 74 9.15 -2.65 15.15
N GLY A 75 7.85 -2.70 15.37
CA GLY A 75 7.06 -3.92 15.44
C GLY A 75 6.71 -4.29 16.88
N GLY A 76 6.59 -5.57 17.17
CA GLY A 76 6.20 -6.10 18.48
C GLY A 76 5.34 -7.34 18.37
N SER A 77 4.18 -7.36 19.01
CA SER A 77 3.25 -8.50 18.98
C SER A 77 2.66 -8.73 17.58
N LEU A 78 2.96 -9.85 16.94
CA LEU A 78 2.37 -10.21 15.65
C LEU A 78 0.84 -10.33 15.73
N THR A 79 0.32 -10.94 16.81
CA THR A 79 -1.13 -11.08 17.00
C THR A 79 -1.81 -9.70 17.07
N GLU A 80 -1.19 -8.74 17.71
CA GLU A 80 -1.71 -7.37 17.77
C GLU A 80 -1.55 -6.64 16.42
N GLY A 81 -0.46 -6.87 15.70
CA GLY A 81 -0.28 -6.34 14.34
C GLY A 81 -1.37 -6.84 13.38
N ILE A 82 -1.74 -8.12 13.47
CA ILE A 82 -2.86 -8.68 12.69
C ILE A 82 -4.19 -8.05 13.14
N ALA A 83 -4.40 -7.87 14.44
CA ALA A 83 -5.62 -7.22 14.96
C ALA A 83 -5.73 -5.77 14.46
N LEU A 84 -4.63 -5.01 14.48
CA LEU A 84 -4.54 -3.66 13.90
C LEU A 84 -4.87 -3.67 12.40
N ALA A 85 -4.27 -4.58 11.62
CA ALA A 85 -4.55 -4.72 10.20
C ALA A 85 -6.06 -4.91 9.95
N ARG A 86 -6.70 -5.77 10.73
CA ARG A 86 -8.14 -6.02 10.63
C ARG A 86 -8.99 -4.82 11.04
N VAL A 87 -8.56 -4.07 12.06
CA VAL A 87 -9.22 -2.81 12.44
C VAL A 87 -9.18 -1.82 11.28
N LEU A 88 -8.02 -1.60 10.65
CA LEU A 88 -7.89 -0.71 9.50
C LEU A 88 -8.76 -1.19 8.33
N THR A 89 -8.69 -2.46 7.99
CA THR A 89 -9.47 -3.05 6.89
C THR A 89 -10.98 -2.89 7.11
N LYS A 90 -11.49 -3.27 8.28
CA LYS A 90 -12.93 -3.22 8.60
C LYS A 90 -13.47 -1.80 8.64
N ASN A 91 -12.63 -0.88 9.11
CA ASN A 91 -13.00 0.52 9.20
C ASN A 91 -12.64 1.31 7.93
N ARG A 92 -12.05 0.70 6.91
CA ARG A 92 -11.67 1.37 5.66
C ARG A 92 -10.77 2.58 5.93
N ILE A 93 -9.81 2.40 6.82
CA ILE A 93 -8.78 3.38 7.16
C ILE A 93 -7.50 2.98 6.41
N GLY A 94 -6.91 3.92 5.73
CA GLY A 94 -5.60 3.75 5.09
C GLY A 94 -4.47 3.65 6.11
N ALA A 95 -3.31 3.22 5.65
CA ALA A 95 -2.08 3.19 6.44
C ALA A 95 -0.97 3.95 5.71
N ALA A 96 -0.16 4.70 6.45
CA ALA A 96 0.95 5.42 5.87
C ALA A 96 2.21 5.33 6.74
N VAL A 97 3.37 5.33 6.07
CA VAL A 97 4.66 5.51 6.72
C VAL A 97 5.26 6.81 6.23
N ALA A 98 5.31 7.80 7.08
CA ALA A 98 5.71 9.15 6.75
C ALA A 98 7.24 9.28 6.57
N ARG A 99 7.68 10.43 6.08
CA ARG A 99 9.09 10.74 5.82
C ARG A 99 9.97 10.46 7.03
N GLY A 100 11.04 9.68 6.83
CA GLY A 100 12.01 9.34 7.85
C GLY A 100 11.52 8.38 8.93
N LYS A 101 10.29 7.86 8.80
CA LYS A 101 9.67 6.91 9.71
C LYS A 101 9.92 5.47 9.26
N SER A 102 9.72 4.55 10.19
CA SER A 102 9.91 3.13 9.93
C SER A 102 8.74 2.31 10.46
N CYS A 103 8.27 1.36 9.66
CA CYS A 103 7.24 0.41 10.08
C CYS A 103 7.77 -1.01 9.78
N LEU A 104 8.20 -1.70 10.84
CA LEU A 104 8.92 -2.95 10.73
C LEU A 104 8.17 -4.09 11.42
N SER A 105 8.38 -5.34 10.95
CA SER A 105 7.88 -6.55 11.61
C SER A 105 6.33 -6.52 11.76
N ALA A 106 5.79 -6.66 12.98
CA ALA A 106 4.37 -6.62 13.26
C ALA A 106 3.69 -5.32 12.82
N CYS A 107 4.43 -4.18 12.78
CA CYS A 107 3.95 -2.92 12.22
C CYS A 107 3.71 -3.04 10.72
N ALA A 108 4.63 -3.68 9.98
CA ALA A 108 4.46 -3.88 8.55
C ALA A 108 3.26 -4.76 8.23
N VAL A 109 2.94 -5.73 9.10
CA VAL A 109 1.70 -6.52 9.01
C VAL A 109 0.48 -5.62 9.23
N ALA A 110 0.50 -4.75 10.24
CA ALA A 110 -0.58 -3.79 10.49
C ALA A 110 -0.78 -2.84 9.31
N PHE A 111 0.31 -2.31 8.74
CA PHE A 111 0.31 -1.45 7.56
C PHE A 111 -0.41 -2.09 6.37
N MET A 112 -0.23 -3.40 6.17
CA MET A 112 -0.89 -4.14 5.08
C MET A 112 -2.41 -4.23 5.22
N GLY A 113 -2.99 -3.87 6.35
CA GLY A 113 -4.44 -3.74 6.54
C GLY A 113 -5.03 -2.43 6.01
N GLY A 114 -4.20 -1.48 5.58
CA GLY A 114 -4.66 -0.17 5.11
C GLY A 114 -5.58 -0.26 3.90
N ARG A 115 -6.78 0.33 3.99
CA ARG A 115 -7.79 0.35 2.93
C ARG A 115 -8.54 1.67 2.91
N ALA A 116 -9.00 2.07 1.72
CA ALA A 116 -9.91 3.19 1.54
C ALA A 116 -11.17 2.76 0.79
N PHE A 117 -12.29 3.38 1.10
CA PHE A 117 -13.51 3.26 0.30
C PHE A 117 -13.37 4.14 -0.95
N ILE A 118 -13.73 3.61 -2.10
CA ILE A 118 -13.66 4.37 -3.35
C ILE A 118 -15.06 4.70 -3.86
N SER A 119 -15.92 3.71 -3.97
CA SER A 119 -17.30 3.89 -4.40
C SER A 119 -18.11 2.63 -4.12
N GLU A 120 -19.45 2.72 -4.20
CA GLU A 120 -20.32 1.54 -4.05
C GLU A 120 -20.02 0.44 -5.08
N LYS A 121 -19.63 0.83 -6.30
CA LYS A 121 -19.33 -0.13 -7.39
C LYS A 121 -17.97 -0.82 -7.22
N ILE A 122 -16.98 -0.11 -6.66
CA ILE A 122 -15.60 -0.60 -6.53
C ILE A 122 -15.35 -1.15 -5.13
N SER A 123 -16.20 -0.80 -4.15
CA SER A 123 -16.03 -1.14 -2.74
C SER A 123 -14.76 -0.50 -2.13
N SER A 124 -13.94 -1.26 -1.42
CA SER A 124 -12.69 -0.75 -0.83
C SER A 124 -11.48 -1.33 -1.54
N LYS A 125 -10.42 -0.53 -1.64
CA LYS A 125 -9.12 -0.95 -2.20
C LYS A 125 -8.00 -0.74 -1.18
N PRO A 126 -6.84 -1.41 -1.35
CA PRO A 126 -5.65 -1.11 -0.57
C PRO A 126 -5.30 0.38 -0.64
N ASP A 127 -5.11 0.98 0.53
CA ASP A 127 -4.61 2.35 0.70
C ASP A 127 -3.43 2.30 1.68
N ARG A 128 -2.27 2.04 1.12
CA ARG A 128 -1.01 1.77 1.81
C ARG A 128 0.06 2.68 1.24
N ILE A 129 0.39 3.75 1.95
CA ILE A 129 1.28 4.78 1.45
C ILE A 129 2.65 4.69 2.10
N LEU A 130 3.69 4.57 1.30
CA LEU A 130 5.08 4.60 1.73
C LEU A 130 5.75 5.85 1.18
N HIS A 131 6.22 6.72 2.08
CA HIS A 131 7.04 7.85 1.64
C HIS A 131 8.39 7.35 1.09
N PRO A 132 8.95 7.95 0.00
CA PRO A 132 10.22 7.52 -0.58
C PRO A 132 11.40 7.44 0.41
N MET A 133 11.37 8.23 1.48
CA MET A 133 12.38 8.26 2.55
C MET A 133 11.97 7.49 3.81
N ALA A 134 10.97 6.61 3.71
CA ALA A 134 10.52 5.77 4.81
C ALA A 134 10.99 4.32 4.65
N ASN A 135 10.93 3.54 5.72
CA ASN A 135 11.27 2.13 5.70
C ASN A 135 10.04 1.27 5.99
N LEU A 136 9.82 0.26 5.18
CA LEU A 136 8.84 -0.79 5.41
C LEU A 136 9.56 -2.14 5.35
N GLY A 137 9.48 -2.93 6.43
CA GLY A 137 10.29 -4.13 6.55
C GLY A 137 9.58 -5.32 7.17
N PHE A 138 9.91 -6.50 6.66
CA PHE A 138 9.29 -7.78 7.01
C PHE A 138 10.34 -8.82 7.40
N HIS A 139 10.03 -9.66 8.35
CA HIS A 139 10.81 -10.86 8.71
C HIS A 139 9.90 -11.93 9.32
N SER A 140 10.40 -13.15 9.42
CA SER A 140 9.65 -14.26 10.04
C SER A 140 9.35 -13.96 11.51
N PRO A 141 8.18 -14.41 12.02
CA PRO A 141 7.88 -14.27 13.44
C PRO A 141 8.91 -14.97 14.30
N SER A 142 9.33 -14.33 15.38
CA SER A 142 10.15 -14.93 16.41
C SER A 142 9.47 -14.83 17.76
N LEU A 143 9.83 -15.74 18.64
CA LEU A 143 9.51 -15.61 20.06
C LEU A 143 10.73 -14.97 20.74
N GLY A 144 10.49 -13.87 21.47
CA GLY A 144 11.50 -13.33 22.36
C GLY A 144 11.77 -14.35 23.48
N ILE A 145 12.79 -15.18 23.27
CA ILE A 145 13.20 -16.17 24.25
C ILE A 145 14.52 -15.69 24.83
N ASP A 146 14.56 -15.53 26.15
CA ASP A 146 15.80 -15.14 26.83
C ASP A 146 16.88 -16.21 26.62
N ALA A 147 18.14 -15.81 26.58
CA ALA A 147 19.26 -16.74 26.47
C ALA A 147 19.26 -17.71 27.68
N GLY A 148 19.22 -19.03 27.41
CA GLY A 148 19.12 -20.03 28.47
C GLY A 148 19.15 -21.44 27.94
N ARG A 149 19.04 -22.39 28.88
CA ARG A 149 18.79 -23.81 28.55
C ARG A 149 17.31 -24.09 28.70
N TYR A 150 16.72 -24.67 27.68
CA TYR A 150 15.30 -24.99 27.65
C TYR A 150 15.13 -26.49 27.51
N ASP A 151 14.10 -27.03 28.16
CA ASP A 151 13.72 -28.41 27.97
C ASP A 151 12.92 -28.60 26.67
N GLU A 152 12.71 -29.85 26.29
CA GLU A 152 11.98 -30.21 25.07
C GLU A 152 10.53 -29.65 25.06
N GLN A 153 9.90 -29.57 26.25
CA GLN A 153 8.53 -29.10 26.37
C GLN A 153 8.45 -27.60 26.10
N ALA A 154 9.39 -26.82 26.62
CA ALA A 154 9.49 -25.39 26.37
C ALA A 154 9.73 -25.08 24.90
N VAL A 155 10.67 -25.81 24.24
CA VAL A 155 10.94 -25.68 22.81
C VAL A 155 9.72 -26.05 21.97
N SER A 156 9.06 -27.17 22.27
CA SER A 156 7.85 -27.62 21.57
C SER A 156 6.70 -26.64 21.74
N LYS A 157 6.54 -26.03 22.91
CA LYS A 157 5.53 -25.00 23.16
C LYS A 157 5.82 -23.73 22.36
N ALA A 158 7.06 -23.27 22.35
CA ALA A 158 7.50 -22.10 21.60
C ALA A 158 7.26 -22.30 20.09
N TYR A 159 7.66 -23.43 19.53
CA TYR A 159 7.42 -23.79 18.13
C TYR A 159 5.92 -23.79 17.77
N ARG A 160 5.09 -24.37 18.63
CA ARG A 160 3.64 -24.40 18.44
C ARG A 160 3.04 -22.99 18.43
N ILE A 161 3.47 -22.09 19.33
CA ILE A 161 3.01 -20.70 19.37
C ILE A 161 3.39 -19.98 18.07
N ALA A 162 4.63 -20.16 17.58
CA ALA A 162 5.09 -19.57 16.33
C ALA A 162 4.21 -20.03 15.14
N LEU A 163 3.98 -21.34 15.02
CA LEU A 163 3.12 -21.91 13.98
C LEU A 163 1.67 -21.41 14.07
N GLN A 164 1.12 -21.30 15.27
CA GLN A 164 -0.23 -20.74 15.47
C GLN A 164 -0.30 -19.27 15.03
N SER A 165 0.71 -18.46 15.31
CA SER A 165 0.76 -17.06 14.88
C SER A 165 0.78 -16.94 13.36
N VAL A 166 1.55 -17.78 12.66
CA VAL A 166 1.56 -17.86 11.19
C VAL A 166 0.20 -18.33 10.67
N GLY A 167 -0.41 -19.34 11.32
CA GLY A 167 -1.74 -19.82 10.97
C GLY A 167 -2.80 -18.73 11.04
N VAL A 168 -2.79 -17.93 12.11
CA VAL A 168 -3.69 -16.77 12.26
C VAL A 168 -3.46 -15.72 11.15
N LEU A 169 -2.20 -15.44 10.79
CA LEU A 169 -1.91 -14.53 9.68
C LEU A 169 -2.49 -15.07 8.35
N LEU A 170 -2.28 -16.34 8.06
CA LEU A 170 -2.78 -16.96 6.83
C LEU A 170 -4.30 -17.01 6.78
N GLU A 171 -4.96 -17.26 7.92
CA GLU A 171 -6.42 -17.24 8.03
C GLU A 171 -7.00 -15.86 7.69
N HIS A 172 -6.34 -14.78 8.12
CA HIS A 172 -6.79 -13.43 7.88
C HIS A 172 -6.19 -12.77 6.63
N ALA A 173 -5.22 -13.39 5.98
CA ALA A 173 -4.58 -12.83 4.78
C ALA A 173 -5.58 -12.44 3.67
N PRO A 174 -6.62 -13.23 3.38
CA PRO A 174 -7.63 -12.83 2.39
C PRO A 174 -8.46 -11.62 2.83
N GLU A 175 -8.80 -11.51 4.12
CA GLU A 175 -9.57 -10.39 4.67
C GLU A 175 -8.81 -9.07 4.54
N ILE A 176 -7.51 -9.08 4.86
CA ILE A 176 -6.65 -7.90 4.82
C ILE A 176 -5.98 -7.68 3.46
N ASP A 177 -6.28 -8.53 2.48
CA ASP A 177 -5.65 -8.48 1.15
C ASP A 177 -4.10 -8.51 1.24
N TYR A 178 -3.59 -9.46 2.05
CA TYR A 178 -2.16 -9.66 2.26
C TYR A 178 -1.60 -10.60 1.18
N PRO A 179 -0.70 -10.10 0.32
CA PRO A 179 -0.23 -10.90 -0.81
C PRO A 179 0.51 -12.16 -0.35
N ILE A 180 0.21 -13.31 -0.94
CA ILE A 180 0.84 -14.57 -0.54
C ILE A 180 2.35 -14.59 -0.80
N SER A 181 2.79 -13.90 -1.84
CA SER A 181 4.22 -13.74 -2.13
C SER A 181 4.94 -12.94 -1.05
N LEU A 182 4.27 -11.95 -0.44
CA LEU A 182 4.82 -11.22 0.68
C LEU A 182 4.89 -12.10 1.93
N VAL A 183 3.87 -12.94 2.19
CA VAL A 183 3.92 -13.93 3.27
C VAL A 183 5.12 -14.86 3.08
N THR A 184 5.33 -15.37 1.87
CA THR A 184 6.45 -16.25 1.55
C THR A 184 7.79 -15.55 1.77
N THR A 185 7.93 -14.31 1.30
CA THR A 185 9.14 -13.50 1.51
C THR A 185 9.39 -13.24 2.99
N MET A 186 8.36 -12.88 3.74
CA MET A 186 8.42 -12.65 5.17
C MET A 186 8.89 -13.92 5.91
N LEU A 187 8.31 -15.08 5.62
CA LEU A 187 8.66 -16.34 6.27
C LEU A 187 10.05 -16.86 5.89
N ALA A 188 10.54 -16.51 4.69
CA ALA A 188 11.88 -16.85 4.25
C ALA A 188 12.97 -15.94 4.83
N THR A 189 12.62 -14.79 5.39
CA THR A 189 13.57 -13.86 6.01
C THR A 189 13.79 -14.25 7.48
N PRO A 190 15.02 -14.55 7.90
CA PRO A 190 15.32 -14.90 9.29
C PRO A 190 14.88 -13.82 10.29
N PRO A 191 14.57 -14.19 11.54
CA PRO A 191 14.07 -13.22 12.53
C PRO A 191 15.07 -12.13 12.93
N ASP A 192 16.35 -12.36 12.75
CA ASP A 192 17.47 -11.44 13.00
C ASP A 192 17.85 -10.60 11.78
N GLU A 193 17.19 -10.82 10.66
CA GLU A 193 17.33 -10.05 9.45
C GLU A 193 16.04 -9.25 9.16
N MET A 194 16.12 -8.31 8.22
CA MET A 194 14.97 -7.53 7.80
C MET A 194 14.93 -7.41 6.27
N PHE A 195 13.89 -7.95 5.66
CA PHE A 195 13.60 -7.69 4.26
C PHE A 195 12.94 -6.32 4.14
N LEU A 196 13.64 -5.36 3.57
CA LEU A 196 13.11 -4.02 3.30
C LEU A 196 12.48 -3.95 1.91
N LEU A 197 11.34 -3.29 1.82
CA LEU A 197 10.72 -2.94 0.55
C LEU A 197 11.50 -1.77 -0.07
N THR A 198 12.26 -2.05 -1.11
CA THR A 198 13.25 -1.10 -1.64
C THR A 198 13.02 -0.68 -3.08
N THR A 199 12.25 -1.43 -3.87
CA THR A 199 12.06 -1.13 -5.30
C THR A 199 10.61 -0.82 -5.66
N ILE A 200 10.41 -0.04 -6.71
CA ILE A 200 9.11 0.27 -7.28
C ILE A 200 8.36 -1.02 -7.68
N GLY A 201 9.05 -1.99 -8.24
CA GLY A 201 8.45 -3.26 -8.64
C GLY A 201 7.90 -4.07 -7.45
N GLN A 202 8.61 -4.08 -6.32
CA GLN A 202 8.12 -4.70 -5.09
C GLN A 202 6.89 -3.96 -4.55
N ALA A 203 6.94 -2.61 -4.52
CA ALA A 203 5.83 -1.79 -4.07
C ALA A 203 4.56 -2.06 -4.89
N ALA A 204 4.68 -2.03 -6.22
CA ALA A 204 3.57 -2.29 -7.12
C ALA A 204 2.99 -3.69 -6.95
N ARG A 205 3.85 -4.71 -6.86
CA ARG A 205 3.46 -6.10 -6.65
C ARG A 205 2.64 -6.30 -5.38
N TRP A 206 3.02 -5.62 -4.31
CA TRP A 206 2.35 -5.76 -3.01
C TRP A 206 1.33 -4.66 -2.74
N ARG A 207 0.98 -3.89 -3.77
CA ARG A 207 -0.04 -2.84 -3.70
C ARG A 207 0.27 -1.81 -2.61
N VAL A 208 1.54 -1.44 -2.52
CA VAL A 208 2.03 -0.34 -1.69
C VAL A 208 2.28 0.85 -2.59
N THR A 209 1.54 1.92 -2.38
CA THR A 209 1.70 3.16 -3.14
C THR A 209 2.90 3.94 -2.62
N VAL A 210 3.82 4.30 -3.52
CA VAL A 210 4.93 5.20 -3.19
C VAL A 210 4.50 6.63 -3.49
N ALA A 211 4.47 7.49 -2.46
CA ALA A 211 4.05 8.89 -2.57
C ALA A 211 4.56 9.71 -1.36
N PRO A 212 4.68 11.06 -1.51
CA PRO A 212 4.45 11.82 -2.74
C PRO A 212 5.59 11.63 -3.75
N ILE A 213 5.30 11.72 -5.02
CA ILE A 213 6.31 11.71 -6.08
C ILE A 213 6.06 12.83 -7.08
N VAL A 214 7.11 13.27 -7.76
CA VAL A 214 6.96 14.16 -8.91
C VAL A 214 6.46 13.35 -10.08
N GLU A 215 5.28 13.69 -10.60
CA GLU A 215 4.65 12.96 -11.70
C GLU A 215 5.48 13.10 -12.99
N GLN A 216 5.68 11.99 -13.70
CA GLN A 216 6.25 12.03 -15.04
C GLN A 216 5.13 12.34 -16.03
N SER A 217 5.31 13.41 -16.81
CA SER A 217 4.29 13.91 -17.72
C SER A 217 4.22 13.17 -19.08
N GLU A 218 5.18 12.31 -19.39
CA GLU A 218 5.25 11.64 -20.69
C GLU A 218 4.83 10.18 -20.63
N LEU A 219 3.81 9.86 -21.41
CA LEU A 219 3.41 8.49 -21.67
C LEU A 219 4.19 7.98 -22.90
N THR A 220 5.17 7.10 -22.67
CA THR A 220 5.93 6.42 -23.72
C THR A 220 5.40 5.01 -23.94
N ASP A 221 5.76 4.40 -25.08
CA ASP A 221 5.46 2.99 -25.35
C ASP A 221 5.92 2.05 -24.24
N GLU A 222 7.11 2.30 -23.69
CA GLU A 222 7.67 1.50 -22.62
C GLU A 222 6.91 1.68 -21.32
N THR A 223 6.53 2.91 -20.98
CA THR A 223 5.70 3.21 -19.82
C THR A 223 4.35 2.52 -19.95
N LEU A 224 3.71 2.59 -21.12
CA LEU A 224 2.42 1.95 -21.36
C LEU A 224 2.50 0.43 -21.21
N LYS A 225 3.53 -0.21 -21.76
CA LYS A 225 3.77 -1.66 -21.59
C LYS A 225 3.92 -2.03 -20.10
N ARG A 226 4.63 -1.19 -19.36
CA ARG A 226 4.84 -1.38 -17.90
C ARG A 226 3.55 -1.27 -17.12
N LEU A 227 2.72 -0.27 -17.43
CA LEU A 227 1.41 -0.11 -16.77
C LEU A 227 0.49 -1.31 -17.03
N CYS A 228 0.49 -1.81 -18.27
CA CYS A 228 -0.27 -3.02 -18.62
C CYS A 228 0.26 -4.25 -17.86
N PHE A 229 1.58 -4.38 -17.72
CA PHE A 229 2.18 -5.43 -16.93
C PHE A 229 1.78 -5.37 -15.45
N TYR A 230 1.77 -4.19 -14.84
CA TYR A 230 1.31 -4.02 -13.46
C TYR A 230 -0.17 -4.35 -13.28
N ALA A 231 -1.01 -3.91 -14.19
CA ALA A 231 -2.43 -4.19 -14.12
C ALA A 231 -2.72 -5.69 -14.23
N GLU A 232 -1.95 -6.41 -15.04
CA GLU A 232 -2.08 -7.86 -15.18
C GLU A 232 -1.47 -8.61 -13.98
N SER A 233 -0.29 -8.20 -13.51
CA SER A 233 0.40 -8.87 -12.42
C SER A 233 -0.19 -8.55 -11.04
N GLY A 234 -0.93 -7.46 -10.91
CA GLY A 234 -1.57 -7.06 -9.65
C GLY A 234 -2.60 -8.07 -9.13
N ASP A 235 -3.25 -8.82 -10.04
CA ASP A 235 -4.17 -9.91 -9.67
C ASP A 235 -3.47 -11.27 -9.56
N LEU A 236 -2.18 -11.36 -9.91
CA LEU A 236 -1.43 -12.60 -10.04
C LEU A 236 -0.24 -12.65 -9.06
N ASP A 237 -0.52 -12.46 -7.77
CA ASP A 237 0.50 -12.55 -6.72
C ASP A 237 1.25 -13.91 -6.69
N TYR A 238 0.64 -14.95 -7.20
CA TYR A 238 1.22 -16.29 -7.29
C TYR A 238 2.21 -16.49 -8.45
N LEU A 239 2.39 -15.52 -9.34
CA LEU A 239 3.42 -15.57 -10.40
C LEU A 239 4.84 -15.26 -9.87
N VAL A 240 5.10 -15.61 -8.64
CA VAL A 240 6.29 -15.29 -7.86
C VAL A 240 7.56 -15.97 -8.37
N ASP A 241 7.44 -17.12 -9.00
CA ASP A 241 8.60 -17.95 -9.29
C ASP A 241 9.23 -17.65 -10.65
N GLY A 242 9.86 -16.47 -10.83
CA GLY A 242 10.81 -16.29 -11.95
C GLY A 242 10.28 -16.55 -13.36
N ARG A 243 9.08 -17.12 -13.46
CA ARG A 243 8.32 -17.24 -14.70
C ARG A 243 7.56 -15.94 -14.91
N GLN A 244 8.30 -14.83 -14.99
CA GLN A 244 7.77 -13.68 -15.71
C GLN A 244 7.30 -14.23 -17.06
N ARG A 245 6.00 -14.41 -17.21
CA ARG A 245 5.43 -14.52 -18.54
C ARG A 245 5.87 -13.24 -19.22
N ARG A 246 6.85 -13.31 -20.08
CA ARG A 246 7.17 -12.22 -20.97
C ARG A 246 5.94 -12.03 -21.82
N LEU A 247 5.09 -11.10 -21.43
CA LEU A 247 4.04 -10.63 -22.30
C LEU A 247 4.75 -10.09 -23.55
N SER A 248 4.63 -10.76 -24.65
CA SER A 248 5.09 -10.21 -25.91
C SER A 248 4.04 -9.20 -26.37
N TYR A 249 4.28 -7.95 -26.03
CA TYR A 249 3.47 -6.86 -26.56
C TYR A 249 3.79 -6.68 -28.03
N THR A 250 2.79 -6.88 -28.89
CA THR A 250 2.99 -6.89 -30.34
C THR A 250 2.86 -5.50 -30.95
N THR A 251 1.96 -4.67 -30.42
CA THR A 251 1.75 -3.31 -30.92
C THR A 251 1.41 -2.36 -29.79
N VAL A 252 1.83 -1.12 -29.90
CA VAL A 252 1.49 -0.02 -28.99
C VAL A 252 0.90 1.11 -29.81
N GLU A 253 -0.24 1.63 -29.36
CA GLU A 253 -0.89 2.79 -29.95
C GLU A 253 -1.17 3.79 -28.83
N ILE A 254 -0.72 5.03 -28.99
CA ILE A 254 -1.03 6.14 -28.10
C ILE A 254 -1.78 7.18 -28.92
N THR A 255 -2.98 7.55 -28.46
CA THR A 255 -3.82 8.55 -29.14
C THR A 255 -4.30 9.60 -28.16
N GLU A 256 -4.51 10.81 -28.64
CA GLU A 256 -5.18 11.83 -27.82
C GLU A 256 -6.62 11.40 -27.52
N GLY A 257 -7.03 11.61 -26.27
CA GLY A 257 -8.38 11.38 -25.82
C GLY A 257 -9.21 12.66 -25.80
N SER A 258 -10.07 12.77 -24.81
CA SER A 258 -10.88 13.97 -24.58
C SER A 258 -9.99 15.11 -24.06
N LYS A 259 -10.32 16.34 -24.41
CA LYS A 259 -9.70 17.53 -23.82
C LYS A 259 -10.62 18.17 -22.80
N ALA A 260 -10.05 18.67 -21.72
CA ALA A 260 -10.81 19.46 -20.74
C ALA A 260 -11.32 20.76 -21.37
N THR A 261 -12.50 21.18 -20.93
CA THR A 261 -13.01 22.52 -21.24
C THR A 261 -12.49 23.49 -20.18
N LEU A 262 -11.78 24.52 -20.59
CA LEU A 262 -11.22 25.52 -19.70
C LEU A 262 -12.05 26.82 -19.74
N ASP A 263 -12.06 27.56 -18.62
CA ASP A 263 -12.55 28.92 -18.59
C ASP A 263 -11.56 29.92 -19.21
N ALA A 264 -11.92 31.22 -19.29
CA ALA A 264 -11.07 32.24 -19.84
C ALA A 264 -9.74 32.45 -19.05
N ASN A 265 -9.65 31.92 -17.83
CA ASN A 265 -8.48 32.01 -16.95
C ASN A 265 -7.66 30.72 -16.96
N GLY A 266 -8.05 29.71 -17.78
CA GLY A 266 -7.39 28.42 -17.85
C GLY A 266 -7.76 27.44 -16.75
N ASN A 267 -8.83 27.67 -15.98
CA ASN A 267 -9.33 26.73 -15.01
C ASN A 267 -10.22 25.68 -15.69
N VAL A 268 -10.15 24.45 -15.24
CA VAL A 268 -10.98 23.35 -15.75
C VAL A 268 -12.44 23.58 -15.33
N LEU A 269 -13.31 23.80 -16.32
CA LEU A 269 -14.76 23.89 -16.13
C LEU A 269 -15.42 22.51 -16.18
N PHE A 270 -14.97 21.68 -17.12
CA PHE A 270 -15.57 20.36 -17.34
C PHE A 270 -14.60 19.43 -18.08
N GLY A 271 -14.60 18.17 -17.68
CA GLY A 271 -13.80 17.12 -18.32
C GLY A 271 -12.33 17.12 -17.89
N TRP A 272 -11.56 16.26 -18.54
CA TRP A 272 -10.14 16.04 -18.27
C TRP A 272 -9.43 15.86 -19.59
N ASP A 273 -8.17 16.30 -19.65
CA ASP A 273 -7.30 15.88 -20.73
C ASP A 273 -6.99 14.40 -20.56
N THR A 274 -7.26 13.60 -21.56
CA THR A 274 -6.98 12.15 -21.51
C THR A 274 -6.09 11.74 -22.66
N LEU A 275 -5.19 10.80 -22.40
CA LEU A 275 -4.52 10.01 -23.42
C LEU A 275 -5.09 8.60 -23.40
N LYS A 276 -5.23 8.01 -24.57
CA LYS A 276 -5.63 6.63 -24.73
C LYS A 276 -4.44 5.83 -25.22
N GLY A 277 -4.06 4.84 -24.44
CA GLY A 277 -3.03 3.89 -24.85
C GLY A 277 -3.63 2.52 -25.06
N LYS A 278 -3.20 1.82 -26.09
CA LYS A 278 -3.60 0.44 -26.36
C LYS A 278 -2.36 -0.40 -26.61
N VAL A 279 -2.26 -1.50 -25.87
CA VAL A 279 -1.22 -2.52 -26.07
C VAL A 279 -1.92 -3.83 -26.37
N ASN A 280 -1.54 -4.45 -27.47
CA ASN A 280 -1.97 -5.81 -27.76
C ASN A 280 -1.01 -6.79 -27.09
N THR A 281 -1.54 -7.65 -26.23
CA THR A 281 -0.78 -8.69 -25.53
C THR A 281 -0.97 -10.00 -26.28
N GLY A 282 0.11 -10.65 -26.65
CA GLY A 282 0.08 -11.99 -27.24
C GLY A 282 0.14 -13.05 -26.13
N PHE A 283 -0.98 -13.69 -25.85
CA PHE A 283 -1.00 -14.93 -25.10
C PHE A 283 -1.08 -16.09 -26.07
N GLY A 284 0.01 -16.73 -26.41
CA GLY A 284 -0.01 -17.90 -27.29
C GLY A 284 -0.93 -17.73 -28.51
N ASP A 285 -1.19 -18.77 -29.26
CA ASP A 285 -1.90 -18.69 -30.54
C ASP A 285 -3.43 -18.40 -30.44
N THR A 286 -4.03 -18.21 -29.26
CA THR A 286 -5.49 -18.17 -29.13
C THR A 286 -6.12 -16.99 -28.38
N TRP A 287 -5.38 -16.18 -27.63
CA TRP A 287 -5.97 -15.07 -26.87
C TRP A 287 -5.18 -13.77 -27.04
N ARG A 288 -5.79 -12.81 -27.71
CA ARG A 288 -5.30 -11.42 -27.78
C ARG A 288 -6.14 -10.58 -26.83
N ALA A 289 -5.61 -10.21 -25.68
CA ALA A 289 -6.21 -9.22 -24.82
C ALA A 289 -5.67 -7.84 -25.17
N ALA A 290 -6.53 -6.85 -25.33
CA ALA A 290 -6.12 -5.47 -25.42
C ALA A 290 -6.02 -4.91 -24.00
N CYS A 291 -4.88 -4.29 -23.69
CA CYS A 291 -4.72 -3.46 -22.52
C CYS A 291 -5.01 -2.02 -22.93
N ASN A 292 -6.05 -1.43 -22.39
CA ASN A 292 -6.43 -0.05 -22.67
C ASN A 292 -6.11 0.81 -21.44
N LEU A 293 -5.38 1.89 -21.65
CA LEU A 293 -5.10 2.89 -20.62
C LEU A 293 -5.92 4.15 -20.89
N PHE A 294 -6.62 4.61 -19.88
CA PHE A 294 -7.10 5.98 -19.79
C PHE A 294 -6.19 6.72 -18.81
N TYR A 295 -5.36 7.62 -19.31
CA TYR A 295 -4.44 8.42 -18.52
C TYR A 295 -5.01 9.83 -18.34
N TYR A 296 -4.96 10.32 -17.12
CA TYR A 296 -5.36 11.66 -16.76
C TYR A 296 -4.09 12.48 -16.48
N PRO A 297 -3.49 13.16 -17.49
CA PRO A 297 -2.38 14.02 -17.21
C PRO A 297 -2.85 15.19 -16.36
N ILE A 298 -2.42 15.21 -15.14
CA ILE A 298 -2.39 16.36 -14.26
C ILE A 298 -3.73 16.85 -13.70
N LEU A 299 -4.02 16.43 -12.51
CA LEU A 299 -4.49 17.35 -11.52
C LEU A 299 -3.24 17.90 -10.83
N LYS A 300 -3.10 19.23 -10.80
CA LYS A 300 -1.92 19.97 -10.32
C LYS A 300 -1.28 19.32 -9.09
N PRO A 301 0.07 19.25 -9.02
CA PRO A 301 0.81 18.57 -7.96
C PRO A 301 0.72 19.23 -6.57
N ASN A 302 -0.30 19.98 -6.29
CA ASN A 302 -0.42 20.77 -5.07
C ASN A 302 -1.39 20.20 -4.05
N THR A 303 -1.68 18.92 -4.11
CA THR A 303 -2.48 18.28 -3.07
C THR A 303 -1.78 17.03 -2.59
N SER A 304 -1.62 16.92 -1.28
CA SER A 304 -1.35 15.70 -0.52
C SER A 304 -2.29 14.54 -0.86
N ARG A 305 -3.15 14.69 -1.84
CA ARG A 305 -4.13 13.73 -2.28
C ARG A 305 -3.51 12.81 -3.31
N ASN A 306 -3.43 11.56 -2.95
CA ASN A 306 -2.99 10.47 -3.79
C ASN A 306 -4.10 10.10 -4.78
N TYR A 307 -4.19 10.83 -5.87
CA TYR A 307 -5.12 10.48 -6.95
C TYR A 307 -4.48 9.48 -7.90
N PRO A 308 -5.26 8.52 -8.42
CA PRO A 308 -4.78 7.68 -9.50
C PRO A 308 -4.52 8.53 -10.74
N SER A 309 -3.42 8.29 -11.42
CA SER A 309 -3.07 8.96 -12.68
C SER A 309 -3.82 8.41 -13.87
N GLY A 310 -4.60 7.36 -13.68
CA GLY A 310 -5.35 6.74 -14.75
C GLY A 310 -5.97 5.41 -14.38
N MET A 311 -6.49 4.75 -15.41
CA MET A 311 -7.12 3.44 -15.29
C MET A 311 -6.71 2.55 -16.47
N VAL A 312 -6.25 1.36 -16.16
CA VAL A 312 -5.96 0.32 -17.15
C VAL A 312 -7.11 -0.68 -17.16
N THR A 313 -7.55 -1.09 -18.35
CA THR A 313 -8.56 -2.13 -18.54
C THR A 313 -7.98 -3.28 -19.36
N ILE A 314 -8.01 -4.48 -18.81
CA ILE A 314 -7.60 -5.73 -19.48
C ILE A 314 -8.72 -6.75 -19.31
N GLY A 315 -9.23 -7.30 -20.42
CA GLY A 315 -10.28 -8.32 -20.36
C GLY A 315 -11.55 -7.89 -19.62
N GLY A 316 -11.85 -6.58 -19.57
CA GLY A 316 -12.98 -6.01 -18.83
C GLY A 316 -12.70 -5.71 -17.36
N VAL A 317 -11.56 -6.11 -16.83
CA VAL A 317 -11.12 -5.79 -15.46
C VAL A 317 -10.45 -4.41 -15.46
N GLN A 318 -10.87 -3.55 -14.55
CA GLN A 318 -10.35 -2.19 -14.40
C GLN A 318 -9.39 -2.11 -13.20
N THR A 319 -8.20 -1.59 -13.45
CA THR A 319 -7.17 -1.37 -12.42
C THR A 319 -6.74 0.09 -12.42
N LEU A 320 -6.78 0.73 -11.26
CA LEU A 320 -6.27 2.10 -11.10
C LEU A 320 -4.75 2.12 -11.19
N VAL A 321 -4.22 3.12 -11.87
CA VAL A 321 -2.78 3.36 -12.01
C VAL A 321 -2.40 4.61 -11.24
N TRP A 322 -1.31 4.50 -10.48
CA TRP A 322 -0.79 5.57 -9.62
C TRP A 322 0.50 6.14 -10.22
N PRO A 323 0.91 7.35 -9.85
CA PRO A 323 2.13 7.96 -10.39
C PRO A 323 3.37 7.07 -10.34
N TYR A 324 3.58 6.32 -9.26
CA TYR A 324 4.75 5.44 -9.13
C TYR A 324 4.76 4.26 -10.12
N HIS A 325 3.62 3.85 -10.68
CA HIS A 325 3.56 2.80 -11.70
C HIS A 325 4.24 3.21 -13.02
N PHE A 326 4.47 4.50 -13.24
CA PHE A 326 5.20 5.01 -14.40
C PHE A 326 6.72 4.86 -14.27
N LEU A 327 7.22 4.57 -13.08
CA LEU A 327 8.65 4.44 -12.79
C LEU A 327 9.17 3.03 -13.11
N PRO A 328 10.48 2.86 -13.42
CA PRO A 328 11.10 1.56 -13.66
C PRO A 328 10.94 0.60 -12.46
N HIS A 329 10.78 -0.71 -12.75
CA HIS A 329 10.58 -1.73 -11.70
C HIS A 329 11.76 -1.85 -10.72
N ASP A 330 12.98 -1.73 -11.25
CA ASP A 330 14.24 -1.83 -10.52
C ASP A 330 14.66 -0.53 -9.86
N MET A 331 13.93 0.56 -10.12
CA MET A 331 14.20 1.85 -9.50
C MET A 331 14.06 1.76 -7.98
N LEU A 332 15.07 2.23 -7.26
CA LEU A 332 15.01 2.30 -5.80
C LEU A 332 14.00 3.35 -5.34
N ILE A 333 13.16 2.99 -4.40
CA ILE A 333 12.18 3.91 -3.80
C ILE A 333 12.87 5.15 -3.23
N SER A 334 14.02 4.98 -2.60
CA SER A 334 14.81 6.08 -2.02
C SER A 334 15.41 7.05 -3.05
N SER A 335 15.44 6.67 -4.33
CA SER A 335 15.91 7.53 -5.43
C SER A 335 14.79 8.29 -6.13
N VAL A 336 13.54 8.05 -5.73
CA VAL A 336 12.37 8.72 -6.34
C VAL A 336 12.37 10.20 -5.98
N SER A 337 12.19 11.05 -6.99
CA SER A 337 12.02 12.49 -6.78
C SER A 337 10.63 12.76 -6.18
N TYR A 338 10.59 13.53 -5.11
CA TYR A 338 9.35 13.94 -4.45
C TYR A 338 9.34 15.44 -4.18
N GLN A 339 8.15 16.01 -4.09
CA GLN A 339 8.00 17.42 -3.69
C GLN A 339 8.28 17.55 -2.20
N ARG A 340 9.05 18.58 -1.85
CA ARG A 340 9.36 18.94 -0.45
C ARG A 340 8.31 19.89 0.10
#